data_bd62a87ba3717aa97f2fd2b4f67204e1
#
_entry.id   bd62a87ba3717aa97f2fd2b4f67204e1
#
_cell.length_a   1.000
_cell.length_b   1.000
_cell.length_c   1.000
_cell.angle_alpha   90.00
_cell.angle_beta   90.00
_cell.angle_gamma   90.00
#
_symmetry.space_group_name_H-M   'P 1'
#
loop_
_entity.id
_entity.type
_entity.pdbx_description
1 polymer ?
#
loop_
_entity_poly.entity_id
_entity_poly.type
_entity_poly.pdbx_seq_one_letter_code
_entity_poly.pdbx_strand_id
1 'polypeptide(L)'
;MDRPYPTGDAAYRLLIPREKVQRDPELLAMLDQNVAMRYMGPGGHIMAYPLKGNKVYNMVLIHPSKATGDTEEDVWTTTGERREMMKFYGSWSPAIRKWLSYAGEEDEEMIPEWTLKMYPPLPTWVRGGVALIGDACHPMLPYVAQGAANGIEDAAVIATALNCTSNVHLALRVYEAVRKERAEKIAASASDTSRSLHLPDGPEQQKRDRTIQSAGRKDKAAESDIADKWRDQQWQDFMWGIDVMHETVDKWAELSAAVLRGSERIVSSL
;
A
#
# COMPACT_ATOMS: atom_id res chain seq x y z
N MET A 1 -11.15 19.75 10.41
CA MET A 1 -12.06 18.79 9.76
C MET A 1 -11.21 17.81 9.01
N ASP A 2 -11.29 16.54 9.37
CA ASP A 2 -10.48 15.49 8.76
C ASP A 2 -11.18 15.02 7.49
N ARG A 3 -10.97 15.76 6.39
CA ARG A 3 -11.47 15.37 5.07
C ARG A 3 -10.37 14.65 4.29
N PRO A 4 -10.72 13.61 3.54
CA PRO A 4 -9.77 12.99 2.61
C PRO A 4 -9.39 14.01 1.53
N TYR A 5 -8.13 13.94 1.10
CA TYR A 5 -7.66 14.70 -0.05
C TYR A 5 -7.23 13.76 -1.18
N PRO A 6 -7.49 14.13 -2.45
CA PRO A 6 -7.07 13.33 -3.58
C PRO A 6 -5.55 13.35 -3.71
N THR A 7 -4.98 12.21 -4.07
CA THR A 7 -3.53 12.07 -4.29
C THR A 7 -3.09 12.49 -5.68
N GLY A 8 -4.04 12.67 -6.59
CA GLY A 8 -3.79 12.85 -8.01
C GLY A 8 -3.73 11.53 -8.79
N ASP A 9 -3.80 10.39 -8.11
CA ASP A 9 -3.79 9.07 -8.72
C ASP A 9 -5.15 8.37 -8.60
N ALA A 10 -5.42 7.48 -9.55
CA ALA A 10 -6.52 6.53 -9.53
C ALA A 10 -6.02 5.12 -9.91
N ALA A 11 -6.84 4.11 -9.67
CA ALA A 11 -6.50 2.73 -9.91
C ALA A 11 -7.62 1.98 -10.65
N TYR A 12 -7.33 1.39 -11.80
CA TYR A 12 -8.16 0.30 -12.33
C TYR A 12 -7.76 -1.01 -11.66
N ARG A 13 -8.73 -1.87 -11.43
CA ARG A 13 -8.49 -3.22 -10.94
C ARG A 13 -9.10 -4.24 -11.88
N LEU A 14 -8.25 -5.11 -12.41
CA LEU A 14 -8.64 -6.16 -13.31
C LEU A 14 -8.43 -7.52 -12.66
N LEU A 15 -9.39 -8.40 -12.84
CA LEU A 15 -9.32 -9.80 -12.48
C LEU A 15 -9.52 -10.62 -13.74
N ILE A 16 -8.44 -11.12 -14.33
CA ILE A 16 -8.49 -11.86 -15.60
C ILE A 16 -8.49 -13.35 -15.29
N PRO A 17 -9.60 -14.07 -15.54
CA PRO A 17 -9.67 -15.51 -15.35
C PRO A 17 -8.71 -16.26 -16.28
N ARG A 18 -8.12 -17.36 -15.79
CA ARG A 18 -7.23 -18.23 -16.58
C ARG A 18 -7.85 -18.70 -17.88
N GLU A 19 -9.15 -18.95 -17.85
CA GLU A 19 -9.92 -19.45 -19.00
C GLU A 19 -9.88 -18.47 -20.17
N LYS A 20 -9.85 -17.16 -19.93
CA LYS A 20 -9.75 -16.14 -20.98
C LYS A 20 -8.42 -16.21 -21.74
N VAL A 21 -7.34 -16.59 -21.06
CA VAL A 21 -5.99 -16.64 -21.64
C VAL A 21 -5.51 -18.06 -21.97
N GLN A 22 -6.38 -19.06 -21.89
CA GLN A 22 -6.01 -20.48 -22.08
C GLN A 22 -5.40 -20.81 -23.45
N ARG A 23 -5.64 -19.98 -24.46
CA ARG A 23 -5.08 -20.13 -25.81
C ARG A 23 -3.82 -19.32 -26.03
N ASP A 24 -3.35 -18.60 -25.02
CA ASP A 24 -2.17 -17.74 -25.08
C ASP A 24 -1.04 -18.34 -24.21
N PRO A 25 -0.08 -19.06 -24.82
CA PRO A 25 0.98 -19.74 -24.05
C PRO A 25 1.91 -18.77 -23.35
N GLU A 26 2.10 -17.53 -23.83
CA GLU A 26 2.94 -16.53 -23.21
C GLU A 26 2.29 -16.02 -21.91
N LEU A 27 1.01 -15.67 -21.95
CA LEU A 27 0.29 -15.20 -20.78
C LEU A 27 0.09 -16.32 -19.73
N LEU A 28 -0.15 -17.56 -20.18
CA LEU A 28 -0.20 -18.71 -19.30
C LEU A 28 1.15 -18.93 -18.59
N ALA A 29 2.27 -18.84 -19.30
CA ALA A 29 3.59 -18.96 -18.71
C ALA A 29 3.84 -17.88 -17.65
N MET A 30 3.38 -16.65 -17.87
CA MET A 30 3.46 -15.57 -16.87
C MET A 30 2.58 -15.85 -15.66
N LEU A 31 1.35 -16.31 -15.88
CA LEU A 31 0.40 -16.66 -14.81
C LEU A 31 0.94 -17.80 -13.92
N ASP A 32 1.65 -18.75 -14.52
CA ASP A 32 2.17 -19.93 -13.84
C ASP A 32 3.50 -19.71 -13.08
N GLN A 33 4.15 -18.56 -13.24
CA GLN A 33 5.41 -18.24 -12.55
C GLN A 33 5.27 -18.02 -11.04
N ASN A 34 4.06 -17.80 -10.53
CA ASN A 34 3.81 -17.58 -9.10
C ASN A 34 4.59 -16.39 -8.51
N VAL A 35 4.81 -15.36 -9.29
CA VAL A 35 5.54 -14.15 -8.92
C VAL A 35 4.67 -12.90 -9.05
N ALA A 36 4.96 -11.91 -8.22
CA ALA A 36 4.41 -10.58 -8.40
C ALA A 36 5.32 -9.78 -9.34
N MET A 37 4.71 -9.21 -10.37
CA MET A 37 5.38 -8.37 -11.36
C MET A 37 4.99 -6.91 -11.15
N ARG A 38 5.98 -6.03 -11.18
CA ARG A 38 5.76 -4.58 -11.17
C ARG A 38 6.26 -3.99 -12.48
N TYR A 39 5.35 -3.34 -13.20
CA TYR A 39 5.65 -2.63 -14.42
C TYR A 39 5.59 -1.13 -14.12
N MET A 40 6.63 -0.41 -14.47
CA MET A 40 6.77 1.04 -14.23
C MET A 40 6.81 1.78 -15.55
N GLY A 41 6.12 2.90 -15.62
CA GLY A 41 6.10 3.74 -16.82
C GLY A 41 5.78 5.20 -16.52
N PRO A 42 5.79 6.06 -17.52
CA PRO A 42 5.51 7.48 -17.34
C PRO A 42 4.14 7.70 -16.68
N GLY A 43 4.12 8.33 -15.51
CA GLY A 43 2.90 8.70 -14.80
C GLY A 43 2.12 7.55 -14.16
N GLY A 44 2.66 6.30 -14.11
CA GLY A 44 1.94 5.20 -13.50
C GLY A 44 2.76 3.94 -13.30
N HIS A 45 2.12 2.94 -12.68
CA HIS A 45 2.69 1.60 -12.57
C HIS A 45 1.59 0.54 -12.51
N ILE A 46 1.95 -0.70 -12.73
CA ILE A 46 1.05 -1.84 -12.62
C ILE A 46 1.65 -2.85 -11.67
N MET A 47 0.86 -3.29 -10.68
CA MET A 47 1.15 -4.48 -9.90
C MET A 47 0.29 -5.63 -10.41
N ALA A 48 0.94 -6.73 -10.78
CA ALA A 48 0.26 -7.88 -11.35
C ALA A 48 0.77 -9.19 -10.70
N TYR A 49 -0.15 -10.05 -10.28
CA TYR A 49 0.19 -11.30 -9.62
C TYR A 49 -0.96 -12.32 -9.70
N PRO A 50 -0.62 -13.63 -9.69
CA PRO A 50 -1.63 -14.67 -9.71
C PRO A 50 -2.36 -14.79 -8.36
N LEU A 51 -3.63 -15.16 -8.43
CA LEU A 51 -4.51 -15.44 -7.30
C LEU A 51 -5.16 -16.82 -7.42
N LYS A 52 -5.68 -17.33 -6.30
CA LYS A 52 -6.46 -18.56 -6.23
C LYS A 52 -5.77 -19.78 -6.87
N GLY A 53 -4.45 -19.95 -6.61
CA GLY A 53 -3.69 -21.03 -7.23
C GLY A 53 -3.62 -20.89 -8.75
N ASN A 54 -3.27 -19.70 -9.23
CA ASN A 54 -3.08 -19.34 -10.64
C ASN A 54 -4.37 -19.46 -11.51
N LYS A 55 -5.54 -19.38 -10.89
CA LYS A 55 -6.83 -19.36 -11.59
C LYS A 55 -7.23 -17.98 -12.09
N VAL A 56 -6.67 -16.94 -11.49
CA VAL A 56 -6.98 -15.53 -11.80
C VAL A 56 -5.68 -14.72 -11.80
N TYR A 57 -5.50 -13.86 -12.79
CA TYR A 57 -4.46 -12.84 -12.78
C TYR A 57 -5.04 -11.52 -12.32
N ASN A 58 -4.56 -11.04 -11.16
CA ASN A 58 -4.95 -9.74 -10.63
C ASN A 58 -3.99 -8.67 -11.14
N MET A 59 -4.54 -7.58 -11.63
CA MET A 59 -3.76 -6.42 -12.05
C MET A 59 -4.34 -5.16 -11.41
N VAL A 60 -3.50 -4.40 -10.74
CA VAL A 60 -3.82 -3.07 -10.19
C VAL A 60 -3.03 -2.05 -11.01
N LEU A 61 -3.74 -1.22 -11.74
CA LEU A 61 -3.17 -0.28 -12.72
C LEU A 61 -3.32 1.14 -12.18
N ILE A 62 -2.21 1.72 -11.74
CA ILE A 62 -2.19 3.08 -11.20
C ILE A 62 -1.90 4.07 -12.33
N HIS A 63 -2.72 5.11 -12.39
CA HIS A 63 -2.66 6.16 -13.41
C HIS A 63 -3.06 7.51 -12.83
N PRO A 64 -2.76 8.64 -13.49
CA PRO A 64 -3.21 9.95 -13.06
C PRO A 64 -4.74 10.04 -13.02
N SER A 65 -5.29 10.52 -11.92
CA SER A 65 -6.74 10.75 -11.80
C SER A 65 -7.17 11.91 -12.71
N LYS A 66 -8.32 11.75 -13.35
CA LYS A 66 -8.96 12.84 -14.12
C LYS A 66 -9.83 13.73 -13.22
N ALA A 67 -10.09 13.34 -11.99
CA ALA A 67 -10.90 14.11 -11.05
C ALA A 67 -10.17 15.43 -10.74
N THR A 68 -10.58 16.49 -11.44
CA THR A 68 -10.17 17.86 -11.18
C THR A 68 -11.21 18.53 -10.29
N GLY A 69 -10.85 18.76 -9.02
CA GLY A 69 -11.64 19.63 -8.15
C GLY A 69 -12.47 18.92 -7.10
N ASP A 70 -12.87 19.72 -6.13
CA ASP A 70 -13.76 19.41 -5.01
C ASP A 70 -15.16 19.03 -5.52
N THR A 71 -15.34 17.83 -6.03
CA THR A 71 -16.67 17.28 -6.14
C THR A 71 -17.09 16.89 -4.73
N GLU A 72 -18.12 17.54 -4.21
CA GLU A 72 -18.69 17.34 -2.86
C GLU A 72 -19.18 15.91 -2.60
N GLU A 73 -19.12 15.03 -3.57
CA GLU A 73 -19.51 13.64 -3.42
C GLU A 73 -18.29 12.80 -3.01
N ASP A 74 -18.38 12.17 -1.85
CA ASP A 74 -17.43 11.16 -1.34
C ASP A 74 -17.45 9.86 -2.17
N VAL A 75 -17.41 9.99 -3.49
CA VAL A 75 -17.38 8.85 -4.41
C VAL A 75 -15.95 8.30 -4.44
N TRP A 76 -15.75 7.14 -3.82
CA TRP A 76 -14.47 6.43 -3.81
C TRP A 76 -14.30 5.50 -5.02
N THR A 77 -15.42 5.07 -5.59
CA THR A 77 -15.44 4.13 -6.70
C THR A 77 -16.20 4.77 -7.85
N THR A 78 -15.55 4.91 -8.96
CA THR A 78 -16.12 5.34 -10.23
C THR A 78 -16.02 4.21 -11.25
N THR A 79 -16.58 4.42 -12.40
CA THR A 79 -16.36 3.56 -13.55
C THR A 79 -15.55 4.34 -14.57
N GLY A 80 -14.36 3.84 -14.88
CA GLY A 80 -13.52 4.38 -15.95
C GLY A 80 -13.86 3.76 -17.30
N GLU A 81 -13.66 4.52 -18.36
CA GLU A 81 -13.85 3.99 -19.71
C GLU A 81 -12.66 3.08 -20.08
N ARG A 82 -12.96 1.87 -20.55
CA ARG A 82 -11.93 0.93 -21.07
C ARG A 82 -11.07 1.58 -22.16
N ARG A 83 -11.66 2.41 -22.99
CA ARG A 83 -10.93 3.15 -24.04
C ARG A 83 -9.87 4.07 -23.47
N GLU A 84 -10.15 4.76 -22.38
CA GLU A 84 -9.18 5.66 -21.74
C GLU A 84 -8.05 4.89 -21.06
N MET A 85 -8.37 3.76 -20.42
CA MET A 85 -7.37 2.85 -19.89
C MET A 85 -6.43 2.36 -21.03
N MET A 86 -7.00 1.87 -22.11
CA MET A 86 -6.23 1.39 -23.25
C MET A 86 -5.39 2.49 -23.90
N LYS A 87 -5.87 3.74 -23.92
CA LYS A 87 -5.13 4.90 -24.44
C LYS A 87 -3.92 5.21 -23.56
N PHE A 88 -4.08 5.22 -22.22
CA PHE A 88 -2.97 5.50 -21.31
C PHE A 88 -1.88 4.42 -21.37
N TYR A 89 -2.27 3.15 -21.36
CA TYR A 89 -1.33 2.03 -21.39
C TYR A 89 -0.92 1.57 -22.80
N GLY A 90 -1.40 2.22 -23.85
CA GLY A 90 -1.19 1.83 -25.26
C GLY A 90 0.27 1.88 -25.73
N SER A 91 1.10 2.71 -25.09
CA SER A 91 2.55 2.80 -25.36
C SER A 91 3.40 1.87 -24.48
N TRP A 92 2.78 1.16 -23.52
CA TRP A 92 3.49 0.28 -22.60
C TRP A 92 3.95 -1.02 -23.29
N SER A 93 4.66 -1.86 -22.57
CA SER A 93 5.24 -3.08 -23.12
C SER A 93 4.20 -3.97 -23.84
N PRO A 94 4.62 -4.74 -24.86
CA PRO A 94 3.71 -5.66 -25.57
C PRO A 94 2.97 -6.62 -24.64
N ALA A 95 3.64 -7.13 -23.59
CA ALA A 95 3.05 -8.02 -22.61
C ALA A 95 1.87 -7.35 -21.86
N ILE A 96 2.03 -6.09 -21.43
CA ILE A 96 0.95 -5.33 -20.78
C ILE A 96 -0.23 -5.14 -21.72
N ARG A 97 0.02 -4.66 -22.94
CA ARG A 97 -1.04 -4.46 -23.94
C ARG A 97 -1.80 -5.76 -24.22
N LYS A 98 -1.09 -6.87 -24.24
CA LYS A 98 -1.65 -8.20 -24.46
C LYS A 98 -2.55 -8.62 -23.26
N TRP A 99 -2.11 -8.42 -22.00
CA TRP A 99 -2.95 -8.65 -20.85
C TRP A 99 -4.21 -7.76 -20.85
N LEU A 100 -4.06 -6.49 -21.17
CA LEU A 100 -5.17 -5.54 -21.19
C LEU A 100 -6.21 -5.83 -22.28
N SER A 101 -5.82 -6.51 -23.38
CA SER A 101 -6.78 -6.92 -24.40
C SER A 101 -7.80 -7.97 -23.88
N TYR A 102 -7.49 -8.67 -22.78
CA TYR A 102 -8.39 -9.59 -22.10
C TYR A 102 -9.15 -8.96 -20.92
N ALA A 103 -8.99 -7.65 -20.70
CA ALA A 103 -9.68 -6.93 -19.65
C ALA A 103 -11.16 -6.71 -19.99
N GLY A 104 -12.04 -6.97 -19.04
CA GLY A 104 -13.50 -6.84 -19.20
C GLY A 104 -14.14 -7.98 -20.02
N GLU A 105 -15.45 -7.89 -20.21
CA GLU A 105 -16.18 -8.69 -21.17
C GLU A 105 -16.07 -8.02 -22.56
N GLU A 106 -16.41 -8.73 -23.66
CA GLU A 106 -16.26 -8.17 -25.01
C GLU A 106 -17.08 -6.90 -25.23
N ASP A 107 -18.23 -6.76 -24.55
CA ASP A 107 -19.13 -5.61 -24.62
C ASP A 107 -19.01 -4.66 -23.40
N GLU A 108 -18.08 -4.91 -22.47
CA GLU A 108 -17.92 -4.09 -21.27
C GLU A 108 -17.05 -2.86 -21.57
N GLU A 109 -17.69 -1.70 -21.76
CA GLU A 109 -16.99 -0.43 -21.96
C GLU A 109 -16.48 0.19 -20.66
N MET A 110 -17.01 -0.24 -19.50
CA MET A 110 -16.75 0.36 -18.20
C MET A 110 -15.95 -0.59 -17.31
N ILE A 111 -14.94 -0.06 -16.65
CA ILE A 111 -14.04 -0.80 -15.75
C ILE A 111 -14.05 -0.14 -14.38
N PRO A 112 -14.11 -0.91 -13.27
CA PRO A 112 -14.02 -0.32 -11.93
C PRO A 112 -12.75 0.50 -11.75
N GLU A 113 -12.91 1.75 -11.33
CA GLU A 113 -11.86 2.70 -11.05
C GLU A 113 -12.00 3.23 -9.63
N TRP A 114 -10.91 3.31 -8.89
CA TRP A 114 -10.85 3.90 -7.56
C TRP A 114 -10.00 5.15 -7.57
N THR A 115 -10.56 6.27 -7.16
CA THR A 115 -9.76 7.47 -6.85
C THR A 115 -8.98 7.22 -5.57
N LEU A 116 -7.67 7.40 -5.62
CA LEU A 116 -6.82 7.23 -4.45
C LEU A 116 -6.83 8.50 -3.62
N LYS A 117 -7.31 8.38 -2.39
CA LYS A 117 -7.40 9.48 -1.43
C LYS A 117 -6.57 9.16 -0.19
N MET A 118 -6.08 10.18 0.48
CA MET A 118 -5.37 10.08 1.75
C MET A 118 -6.02 10.99 2.79
N TYR A 119 -5.73 10.69 4.05
CA TYR A 119 -6.07 11.54 5.19
C TYR A 119 -4.79 12.04 5.85
N PRO A 120 -4.80 13.24 6.46
CA PRO A 120 -3.74 13.62 7.38
C PRO A 120 -3.69 12.64 8.55
N PRO A 121 -2.49 12.37 9.12
CA PRO A 121 -2.37 11.54 10.31
C PRO A 121 -3.28 12.04 11.44
N LEU A 122 -4.02 11.13 12.06
CA LEU A 122 -4.88 11.47 13.18
C LEU A 122 -4.04 11.79 14.43
N PRO A 123 -4.43 12.79 15.24
CA PRO A 123 -3.71 13.12 16.47
C PRO A 123 -3.73 11.97 17.49
N THR A 124 -4.79 11.21 17.53
CA THR A 124 -4.95 10.00 18.38
C THR A 124 -5.86 8.98 17.71
N TRP A 125 -5.61 7.71 17.98
CA TRP A 125 -6.42 6.58 17.51
C TRP A 125 -7.35 6.04 18.60
N VAL A 126 -7.18 6.51 19.84
CA VAL A 126 -7.89 5.97 21.01
C VAL A 126 -8.64 7.06 21.75
N ARG A 127 -9.92 6.82 22.04
CA ARG A 127 -10.74 7.69 22.88
C ARG A 127 -11.55 6.86 23.86
N GLY A 128 -11.20 6.95 25.16
CA GLY A 128 -11.86 6.12 26.18
C GLY A 128 -11.63 4.65 25.92
N GLY A 129 -12.70 3.88 25.88
CA GLY A 129 -12.69 2.43 25.59
C GLY A 129 -12.83 2.07 24.10
N VAL A 130 -12.63 3.04 23.18
CA VAL A 130 -12.72 2.84 21.74
C VAL A 130 -11.38 3.08 21.07
N ALA A 131 -10.98 2.21 20.15
CA ALA A 131 -9.81 2.36 19.33
C ALA A 131 -10.15 2.19 17.84
N LEU A 132 -9.47 2.95 16.99
CA LEU A 132 -9.45 2.76 15.54
C LEU A 132 -8.34 1.78 15.17
N ILE A 133 -8.55 0.97 14.11
CA ILE A 133 -7.57 0.04 13.57
C ILE A 133 -7.59 0.09 12.03
N GLY A 134 -6.48 -0.35 11.41
CA GLY A 134 -6.38 -0.45 9.95
C GLY A 134 -6.63 0.87 9.24
N ASP A 135 -7.33 0.82 8.12
CA ASP A 135 -7.58 1.99 7.27
C ASP A 135 -8.38 3.11 7.97
N ALA A 136 -9.05 2.80 9.10
CA ALA A 136 -9.75 3.81 9.89
C ALA A 136 -8.79 4.80 10.60
N CYS A 137 -7.53 4.45 10.81
CA CYS A 137 -6.55 5.31 11.48
C CYS A 137 -5.26 5.53 10.68
N HIS A 138 -4.88 4.61 9.82
CA HIS A 138 -3.67 4.72 8.99
C HIS A 138 -3.90 4.25 7.54
N PRO A 139 -4.87 4.81 6.82
CA PRO A 139 -5.08 4.46 5.41
C PRO A 139 -3.78 4.76 4.64
N MET A 140 -3.41 3.86 3.75
CA MET A 140 -2.19 4.01 2.97
C MET A 140 -2.39 3.68 1.49
N LEU A 141 -1.59 4.32 0.65
CA LEU A 141 -1.59 4.03 -0.78
C LEU A 141 -1.09 2.59 -1.03
N PRO A 142 -1.59 1.91 -2.05
CA PRO A 142 -1.32 0.47 -2.27
C PRO A 142 0.12 0.17 -2.73
N TYR A 143 1.00 1.16 -2.78
CA TYR A 143 2.32 1.10 -3.42
C TYR A 143 3.35 0.27 -2.65
N VAL A 144 3.11 0.04 -1.36
CA VAL A 144 3.99 -0.76 -0.48
C VAL A 144 3.36 -2.09 -0.04
N ALA A 145 2.11 -2.37 -0.45
CA ALA A 145 1.37 -3.60 -0.15
C ALA A 145 1.28 -3.94 1.36
N GLN A 146 1.19 -2.92 2.23
CA GLN A 146 1.26 -3.07 3.68
C GLN A 146 -0.05 -2.80 4.42
N GLY A 147 -1.12 -2.36 3.75
CA GLY A 147 -2.38 -2.00 4.43
C GLY A 147 -2.95 -3.13 5.27
N ALA A 148 -3.18 -4.30 4.67
CA ALA A 148 -3.71 -5.47 5.38
C ALA A 148 -2.77 -5.98 6.48
N ALA A 149 -1.45 -5.99 6.24
CA ALA A 149 -0.46 -6.40 7.22
C ALA A 149 -0.50 -5.52 8.47
N ASN A 150 -0.58 -4.19 8.30
CA ASN A 150 -0.69 -3.27 9.42
C ASN A 150 -1.98 -3.45 10.23
N GLY A 151 -3.13 -3.71 9.59
CA GLY A 151 -4.37 -4.04 10.30
C GLY A 151 -4.29 -5.35 11.09
N ILE A 152 -3.55 -6.35 10.60
CA ILE A 152 -3.29 -7.61 11.32
C ILE A 152 -2.36 -7.34 12.52
N GLU A 153 -1.30 -6.54 12.33
CA GLU A 153 -0.43 -6.11 13.42
C GLU A 153 -1.20 -5.36 14.52
N ASP A 154 -2.16 -4.49 14.14
CA ASP A 154 -3.02 -3.79 15.11
C ASP A 154 -3.82 -4.76 15.97
N ALA A 155 -4.47 -5.73 15.34
CA ALA A 155 -5.24 -6.75 16.05
C ALA A 155 -4.35 -7.57 17.00
N ALA A 156 -3.15 -7.94 16.55
CA ALA A 156 -2.19 -8.70 17.35
C ALA A 156 -1.73 -7.90 18.59
N VAL A 157 -1.40 -6.61 18.40
CA VAL A 157 -0.96 -5.74 19.51
C VAL A 157 -2.09 -5.48 20.50
N ILE A 158 -3.33 -5.24 20.04
CA ILE A 158 -4.49 -5.07 20.93
C ILE A 158 -4.71 -6.34 21.77
N ALA A 159 -4.71 -7.51 21.12
CA ALA A 159 -4.89 -8.78 21.83
C ALA A 159 -3.78 -9.01 22.87
N THR A 160 -2.53 -8.73 22.54
CA THR A 160 -1.39 -8.84 23.44
C THR A 160 -1.50 -7.86 24.61
N ALA A 161 -1.83 -6.60 24.35
CA ALA A 161 -1.99 -5.57 25.38
C ALA A 161 -3.12 -5.91 26.34
N LEU A 162 -4.26 -6.40 25.86
CA LEU A 162 -5.37 -6.86 26.69
C LEU A 162 -5.03 -8.09 27.54
N ASN A 163 -4.08 -8.92 27.09
CA ASN A 163 -3.59 -10.04 27.88
C ASN A 163 -2.62 -9.58 29.00
N CYS A 164 -1.96 -8.43 28.84
CA CYS A 164 -1.04 -7.87 29.85
C CYS A 164 -1.77 -7.12 30.99
N THR A 165 -3.01 -6.69 30.81
CA THR A 165 -3.77 -5.94 31.83
C THR A 165 -5.27 -6.09 31.67
N SER A 166 -5.99 -6.05 32.79
CA SER A 166 -7.46 -5.95 32.81
C SER A 166 -7.97 -4.51 32.59
N ASN A 167 -7.09 -3.52 32.62
CA ASN A 167 -7.44 -2.12 32.35
C ASN A 167 -7.47 -1.87 30.83
N VAL A 168 -8.67 -1.93 30.24
CA VAL A 168 -8.91 -1.74 28.81
C VAL A 168 -8.37 -0.38 28.30
N HIS A 169 -8.56 0.70 29.06
CA HIS A 169 -8.08 2.01 28.68
C HIS A 169 -6.55 2.06 28.56
N LEU A 170 -5.85 1.43 29.50
CA LEU A 170 -4.40 1.31 29.47
C LEU A 170 -3.94 0.46 28.27
N ALA A 171 -4.58 -0.70 28.07
CA ALA A 171 -4.26 -1.58 26.95
C ALA A 171 -4.37 -0.86 25.59
N LEU A 172 -5.46 -0.12 25.35
CA LEU A 172 -5.67 0.60 24.10
C LEU A 172 -4.67 1.75 23.90
N ARG A 173 -4.28 2.45 24.99
CA ARG A 173 -3.25 3.48 24.90
C ARG A 173 -1.86 2.91 24.63
N VAL A 174 -1.54 1.75 25.17
CA VAL A 174 -0.28 1.05 24.84
C VAL A 174 -0.31 0.57 23.39
N TYR A 175 -1.44 0.07 22.90
CA TYR A 175 -1.63 -0.23 21.48
C TYR A 175 -1.26 0.97 20.59
N GLU A 176 -1.84 2.13 20.86
CA GLU A 176 -1.54 3.35 20.10
C GLU A 176 -0.05 3.70 20.15
N ALA A 177 0.57 3.61 21.33
CA ALA A 177 1.99 3.92 21.53
C ALA A 177 2.93 2.97 20.74
N VAL A 178 2.57 1.69 20.61
CA VAL A 178 3.34 0.69 19.85
C VAL A 178 3.17 0.90 18.34
N ARG A 179 1.93 1.19 17.90
CA ARG A 179 1.57 1.08 16.49
C ARG A 179 1.67 2.37 15.69
N LYS A 180 1.31 3.50 16.32
CA LYS A 180 1.07 4.75 15.59
C LYS A 180 2.26 5.21 14.77
N GLU A 181 3.43 5.36 15.39
CA GLU A 181 4.63 5.82 14.69
C GLU A 181 5.03 4.89 13.55
N ARG A 182 4.99 3.57 13.80
CA ARG A 182 5.33 2.56 12.80
C ARG A 182 4.40 2.61 11.60
N ALA A 183 3.09 2.57 11.81
CA ALA A 183 2.11 2.54 10.73
C ALA A 183 2.12 3.85 9.92
N GLU A 184 2.25 5.00 10.57
CA GLU A 184 2.36 6.30 9.90
C GLU A 184 3.65 6.41 9.05
N LYS A 185 4.77 5.87 9.54
CA LYS A 185 6.02 5.83 8.78
C LYS A 185 5.89 4.95 7.53
N ILE A 186 5.20 3.81 7.63
CA ILE A 186 4.92 2.94 6.48
C ILE A 186 3.98 3.65 5.50
N ALA A 187 2.90 4.28 5.98
CA ALA A 187 1.97 5.03 5.14
C ALA A 187 2.65 6.20 4.40
N ALA A 188 3.50 6.95 5.08
CA ALA A 188 4.29 8.02 4.45
C ALA A 188 5.22 7.48 3.35
N SER A 189 5.84 6.31 3.57
CA SER A 189 6.72 5.68 2.58
C SER A 189 6.02 5.29 1.29
N ALA A 190 4.71 5.01 1.34
CA ALA A 190 3.92 4.72 0.16
C ALA A 190 3.87 5.93 -0.79
N SER A 191 3.67 7.13 -0.25
CA SER A 191 3.68 8.38 -1.03
C SER A 191 5.04 8.68 -1.67
N ASP A 192 6.15 8.39 -0.96
CA ASP A 192 7.49 8.55 -1.51
C ASP A 192 7.77 7.56 -2.62
N THR A 193 7.28 6.33 -2.46
CA THR A 193 7.44 5.26 -3.46
C THR A 193 6.77 5.64 -4.78
N SER A 194 5.61 6.30 -4.78
CA SER A 194 4.90 6.68 -6.00
C SER A 194 5.77 7.55 -6.91
N ARG A 195 6.52 8.50 -6.36
CA ARG A 195 7.40 9.39 -7.15
C ARG A 195 8.43 8.60 -7.97
N SER A 196 9.06 7.60 -7.37
CA SER A 196 10.06 6.78 -8.06
C SER A 196 9.44 5.84 -9.10
N LEU A 197 8.21 5.39 -8.87
CA LEU A 197 7.52 4.47 -9.77
C LEU A 197 6.96 5.18 -11.02
N HIS A 198 6.58 6.46 -10.91
CA HIS A 198 5.88 7.23 -11.94
C HIS A 198 6.78 8.20 -12.71
N LEU A 199 8.11 8.04 -12.62
CA LEU A 199 9.05 8.92 -13.32
C LEU A 199 8.76 8.97 -14.81
N PRO A 200 8.74 10.18 -15.42
CA PRO A 200 8.68 10.31 -16.88
C PRO A 200 9.95 9.75 -17.51
N ASP A 201 9.87 9.41 -18.78
CA ASP A 201 11.05 9.01 -19.55
C ASP A 201 12.13 10.09 -19.50
N GLY A 202 13.37 9.70 -19.14
CA GLY A 202 14.45 10.66 -19.02
C GLY A 202 15.59 10.20 -18.13
N PRO A 203 16.52 11.12 -17.82
CA PRO A 203 17.74 10.77 -17.05
C PRO A 203 17.48 10.19 -15.66
N GLU A 204 16.46 10.68 -14.94
CA GLU A 204 16.11 10.18 -13.61
C GLU A 204 15.54 8.77 -13.66
N GLN A 205 14.63 8.50 -14.60
CA GLN A 205 14.12 7.16 -14.85
C GLN A 205 15.25 6.20 -15.22
N GLN A 206 16.16 6.62 -16.12
CA GLN A 206 17.31 5.81 -16.52
C GLN A 206 18.28 5.55 -15.35
N LYS A 207 18.46 6.52 -14.45
CA LYS A 207 19.25 6.35 -13.23
C LYS A 207 18.60 5.30 -12.34
N ARG A 208 17.28 5.42 -12.06
CA ARG A 208 16.52 4.44 -11.27
C ARG A 208 16.66 3.03 -11.85
N ASP A 209 16.46 2.88 -13.16
CA ASP A 209 16.47 1.56 -13.81
C ASP A 209 17.86 0.92 -13.75
N ARG A 210 18.93 1.71 -13.95
CA ARG A 210 20.31 1.23 -13.76
C ARG A 210 20.57 0.76 -12.32
N THR A 211 20.08 1.51 -11.33
CA THR A 211 20.21 1.14 -9.91
C THR A 211 19.48 -0.18 -9.62
N ILE A 212 18.26 -0.36 -10.14
CA ILE A 212 17.50 -1.61 -9.98
C ILE A 212 18.21 -2.78 -10.67
N GLN A 213 18.76 -2.58 -11.86
CA GLN A 213 19.48 -3.62 -12.61
C GLN A 213 20.80 -4.02 -11.94
N SER A 214 21.55 -3.05 -11.41
CA SER A 214 22.83 -3.31 -10.73
C SER A 214 22.63 -4.06 -9.41
N ALA A 215 21.60 -3.72 -8.65
CA ALA A 215 21.25 -4.41 -7.39
C ALA A 215 20.88 -5.89 -7.60
N GLY A 216 20.48 -6.29 -8.82
CA GLY A 216 20.25 -7.69 -9.19
C GLY A 216 21.55 -8.51 -9.41
N ARG A 217 22.67 -7.84 -9.59
CA ARG A 217 24.00 -8.44 -9.74
C ARG A 217 24.72 -8.19 -8.43
N LYS A 218 24.84 -9.15 -7.56
CA LYS A 218 25.48 -9.25 -6.23
C LYS A 218 26.60 -8.26 -5.82
N ASP A 219 26.71 -7.10 -6.43
CA ASP A 219 27.67 -6.07 -6.08
C ASP A 219 27.02 -5.14 -5.05
N LYS A 220 27.65 -5.08 -3.89
CA LYS A 220 27.28 -4.19 -2.78
C LYS A 220 27.32 -2.72 -3.25
N ALA A 221 26.21 -2.26 -3.83
CA ALA A 221 26.00 -0.84 -4.03
C ALA A 221 25.79 -0.17 -2.67
N ALA A 222 26.34 1.03 -2.50
CA ALA A 222 26.25 1.77 -1.26
C ALA A 222 24.78 1.89 -0.81
N GLU A 223 24.50 1.57 0.44
CA GLU A 223 23.19 1.48 1.09
C GLU A 223 22.34 2.75 1.00
N SER A 224 22.90 3.89 0.61
CA SER A 224 22.22 5.17 0.63
C SER A 224 21.44 5.57 -0.64
N ASP A 225 21.54 4.80 -1.73
CA ASP A 225 20.97 5.16 -3.04
C ASP A 225 20.03 4.10 -3.64
N ILE A 226 19.41 3.27 -2.79
CA ILE A 226 18.50 2.22 -3.26
C ILE A 226 17.17 2.85 -3.67
N ALA A 227 17.02 3.09 -4.97
CA ALA A 227 15.81 3.65 -5.58
C ALA A 227 14.56 2.76 -5.40
N ASP A 228 14.73 1.51 -4.99
CA ASP A 228 13.68 0.55 -4.73
C ASP A 228 13.70 0.09 -3.27
N LYS A 229 12.85 0.70 -2.45
CA LYS A 229 12.69 0.33 -1.03
C LYS A 229 12.37 -1.15 -0.79
N TRP A 230 11.86 -1.85 -1.80
CA TRP A 230 11.61 -3.30 -1.71
C TRP A 230 12.91 -4.14 -1.72
N ARG A 231 14.04 -3.54 -2.05
CA ARG A 231 15.37 -4.17 -2.02
C ARG A 231 16.28 -3.62 -0.93
N ASP A 232 15.84 -2.59 -0.23
CA ASP A 232 16.53 -2.04 0.93
C ASP A 232 16.34 -2.98 2.12
N GLN A 233 17.43 -3.66 2.53
CA GLN A 233 17.38 -4.65 3.60
C GLN A 233 16.94 -4.03 4.93
N GLN A 234 17.39 -2.85 5.27
CA GLN A 234 17.00 -2.18 6.51
C GLN A 234 15.50 -1.84 6.49
N TRP A 235 14.99 -1.42 5.32
CA TRP A 235 13.58 -1.16 5.14
C TRP A 235 12.74 -2.44 5.17
N GLN A 236 13.24 -3.53 4.58
CA GLN A 236 12.60 -4.84 4.66
C GLN A 236 12.54 -5.35 6.11
N ASP A 237 13.63 -5.25 6.85
CA ASP A 237 13.70 -5.63 8.26
C ASP A 237 12.74 -4.80 9.10
N PHE A 238 12.62 -3.50 8.82
CA PHE A 238 11.63 -2.64 9.46
C PHE A 238 10.19 -3.04 9.11
N MET A 239 9.89 -3.39 7.85
CA MET A 239 8.53 -3.73 7.43
C MET A 239 8.11 -5.14 7.82
N TRP A 240 9.00 -6.11 7.73
CA TRP A 240 8.65 -7.55 7.84
C TRP A 240 9.40 -8.31 8.93
N GLY A 241 10.49 -7.76 9.44
CA GLY A 241 11.34 -8.43 10.42
C GLY A 241 10.90 -8.25 11.88
N ILE A 242 9.80 -7.55 12.14
CA ILE A 242 9.34 -7.25 13.49
C ILE A 242 8.33 -8.31 13.99
N ASP A 243 8.51 -8.75 15.23
CA ASP A 243 7.48 -9.45 15.99
C ASP A 243 6.80 -8.45 16.94
N VAL A 244 5.68 -7.88 16.47
CA VAL A 244 4.96 -6.83 17.21
C VAL A 244 4.36 -7.34 18.53
N MET A 245 4.07 -8.63 18.65
CA MET A 245 3.55 -9.21 19.89
C MET A 245 4.66 -9.32 20.94
N HIS A 246 5.82 -9.84 20.53
CA HIS A 246 7.00 -9.93 21.38
C HIS A 246 7.46 -8.55 21.84
N GLU A 247 7.57 -7.60 20.91
CA GLU A 247 7.92 -6.21 21.22
C GLU A 247 6.95 -5.57 22.23
N THR A 248 5.65 -5.84 22.10
CA THR A 248 4.63 -5.32 23.01
C THR A 248 4.82 -5.86 24.44
N VAL A 249 5.13 -7.16 24.58
CA VAL A 249 5.37 -7.78 25.88
C VAL A 249 6.67 -7.26 26.50
N ASP A 250 7.75 -7.24 25.75
CA ASP A 250 9.07 -6.81 26.21
C ASP A 250 9.09 -5.36 26.71
N LYS A 251 8.39 -4.49 25.97
CA LYS A 251 8.30 -3.07 26.29
C LYS A 251 7.11 -2.70 27.19
N TRP A 252 6.32 -3.68 27.64
CA TRP A 252 5.07 -3.43 28.37
C TRP A 252 5.26 -2.53 29.58
N ALA A 253 6.24 -2.82 30.44
CA ALA A 253 6.48 -2.07 31.66
C ALA A 253 6.85 -0.60 31.39
N GLU A 254 7.66 -0.37 30.35
CA GLU A 254 8.08 0.98 29.94
C GLU A 254 6.90 1.77 29.36
N LEU A 255 6.21 1.17 28.38
CA LEU A 255 5.11 1.80 27.66
C LEU A 255 3.91 2.09 28.56
N SER A 256 3.53 1.14 29.41
CA SER A 256 2.42 1.33 30.36
C SER A 256 2.73 2.44 31.37
N ALA A 257 3.96 2.50 31.89
CA ALA A 257 4.38 3.58 32.76
C ALA A 257 4.43 4.95 32.07
N ALA A 258 4.84 4.99 30.79
CA ALA A 258 4.84 6.24 30.00
C ALA A 258 3.41 6.74 29.75
N VAL A 259 2.48 5.85 29.40
CA VAL A 259 1.06 6.17 29.22
C VAL A 259 0.43 6.72 30.49
N LEU A 260 0.68 6.08 31.65
CA LEU A 260 0.15 6.54 32.95
C LEU A 260 0.67 7.94 33.33
N ARG A 261 1.98 8.20 33.18
CA ARG A 261 2.58 9.54 33.40
C ARG A 261 2.02 10.62 32.46
N GLY A 262 1.76 10.27 31.19
CA GLY A 262 1.15 11.18 30.21
C GLY A 262 -0.28 11.56 30.61
N SER A 263 -1.05 10.60 31.13
CA SER A 263 -2.41 10.85 31.63
C SER A 263 -2.45 11.76 32.86
N GLU A 264 -1.52 11.61 33.80
CA GLU A 264 -1.41 12.46 35.00
C GLU A 264 -1.09 13.92 34.64
N ARG A 265 -0.25 14.18 33.63
CA ARG A 265 0.06 15.54 33.19
C ARG A 265 -1.15 16.26 32.59
N ILE A 266 -2.00 15.55 31.86
CA ILE A 266 -3.23 16.13 31.27
C ILE A 266 -4.20 16.49 32.38
N VAL A 267 -4.40 15.63 33.40
CA VAL A 267 -5.31 15.91 34.53
C VAL A 267 -4.80 17.05 35.41
N SER A 268 -3.47 17.23 35.57
CA SER A 268 -2.91 18.32 36.38
C SER A 268 -2.87 19.67 35.64
N SER A 269 -3.15 19.71 34.34
CA SER A 269 -3.19 20.94 33.51
C SER A 269 -4.61 21.47 33.26
N LEU A 270 -5.62 20.78 33.75
CA LEU A 270 -7.03 21.18 33.75
C LEU A 270 -7.43 21.74 35.13
#